data_2046d30260850a60c25aaf55f812bbab
#
_entry.id   2046d30260850a60c25aaf55f812bbab
#
_cell.length_a   1.000
_cell.length_b   1.000
_cell.length_c   1.000
_cell.angle_alpha   90.00
_cell.angle_beta   90.00
_cell.angle_gamma   90.00
#
_symmetry.space_group_name_H-M   'P 1'
#
loop_
_entity.id
_entity.type
_entity.pdbx_description
1 polymer ?
#
loop_
_entity_poly.entity_id
_entity_poly.type
_entity_poly.pdbx_seq_one_letter_code
_entity_poly.pdbx_strand_id
1 'polypeptide(L)'
;MSASSDSAKLAGLNKLIISYPQSKLVGDAYGAQFSVLMSLHRDSAAFFAAHNYLAAKDSQSLPGALHNVAMELAFRRQYPDSALILVDSAISLYREKHGRLAPVLLHTRAMSLFLLKRFAEAELTQREAITLLPASAIFDPRYSNYFAQLGMIQLETHPGVEGLEQYVHASFISSQPSVEYANLDSLFHSRVKDSTSVVRVRDSLFERTANEYLHNFTDTSRAKSFIAESFSRNRVFTGRALQFAREAYREAAMRSLQERCDAAASLGIVLSNAGHNGEAEKFLVEALQTALPSATELFLALGSVQESLGKKNEAFTTYLAGVVVSRPSVLMKPLQALQKELYPHASIDSMITVALRRWVDFFPEKYQRPDSLDGQPNQKTVLAELFTGSECRPCQAADIAYNKLLERYDRAELAVLEYHLHIPRPDPMANTDTELRSEYYGVNSTPTSIIDGTNVINSGGLGIAARAKFAVYADAVDHSLTTPAKASVKISAKILRSKVSFVVSASVTNARKSYKLRVVLAEDGIRYQGANGISEHRFVVRKMIRGAGGTSFNQNGKVTVKDAFAVSTIEDQLENYLTTYEEKMQKPGTLFKEKKSEIDPKQLYIVAFVQDDATHRILESTIVKVKR
;
A
#
# COMPACT_ATOMS: atom_id res chain seq x y z
N MET A 1 -24.24 12.74 -2.20
CA MET A 1 -23.82 13.78 -3.17
C MET A 1 -25.05 14.60 -3.52
N SER A 2 -24.95 15.92 -3.50
CA SER A 2 -26.13 16.77 -3.74
C SER A 2 -26.48 16.85 -5.23
N ALA A 3 -27.74 17.02 -5.58
CA ALA A 3 -28.21 17.19 -6.96
C ALA A 3 -27.45 18.29 -7.74
N SER A 4 -26.90 19.29 -7.04
CA SER A 4 -26.04 20.34 -7.62
C SER A 4 -24.70 19.79 -8.15
N SER A 5 -24.11 18.79 -7.50
CA SER A 5 -22.86 18.13 -7.96
C SER A 5 -23.11 17.30 -9.21
N ASP A 6 -24.23 16.58 -9.29
CA ASP A 6 -24.55 15.73 -10.43
C ASP A 6 -24.97 16.56 -11.65
N SER A 7 -25.67 17.67 -11.46
CA SER A 7 -25.97 18.63 -12.54
C SER A 7 -24.70 19.26 -13.13
N ALA A 8 -23.70 19.60 -12.29
CA ALA A 8 -22.42 20.13 -12.75
C ALA A 8 -21.61 19.08 -13.53
N LYS A 9 -21.60 17.82 -13.06
CA LYS A 9 -20.97 16.70 -13.77
C LYS A 9 -21.64 16.48 -15.14
N LEU A 10 -22.97 16.49 -15.19
CA LEU A 10 -23.72 16.33 -16.43
C LEU A 10 -23.37 17.42 -17.43
N ALA A 11 -23.27 18.68 -16.99
CA ALA A 11 -22.88 19.80 -17.85
C ALA A 11 -21.45 19.63 -18.42
N GLY A 12 -20.50 19.15 -17.59
CA GLY A 12 -19.15 18.84 -18.03
C GLY A 12 -19.09 17.71 -19.06
N LEU A 13 -19.84 16.63 -18.85
CA LEU A 13 -19.94 15.50 -19.78
C LEU A 13 -20.58 15.94 -21.11
N ASN A 14 -21.66 16.72 -21.08
CA ASN A 14 -22.28 17.27 -22.27
C ASN A 14 -21.30 18.12 -23.08
N LYS A 15 -20.54 19.02 -22.41
CA LYS A 15 -19.51 19.83 -23.05
C LYS A 15 -18.45 18.98 -23.73
N LEU A 16 -17.99 17.91 -23.08
CA LEU A 16 -16.99 16.98 -23.65
C LEU A 16 -17.54 16.33 -24.93
N ILE A 17 -18.74 15.76 -24.87
CA ILE A 17 -19.38 15.06 -26.00
C ILE A 17 -19.58 16.01 -27.18
N ILE A 18 -20.05 17.24 -26.93
CA ILE A 18 -20.34 18.23 -27.98
C ILE A 18 -19.05 18.83 -28.57
N SER A 19 -18.07 19.16 -27.69
CA SER A 19 -16.85 19.87 -28.13
C SER A 19 -15.81 18.95 -28.78
N TYR A 20 -15.86 17.64 -28.47
CA TYR A 20 -14.85 16.65 -28.91
C TYR A 20 -15.49 15.35 -29.42
N PRO A 21 -16.44 15.42 -30.42
CA PRO A 21 -17.23 14.25 -30.84
C PRO A 21 -16.40 13.10 -31.43
N GLN A 22 -15.18 13.38 -31.88
CA GLN A 22 -14.25 12.38 -32.44
C GLN A 22 -13.27 11.82 -31.40
N SER A 23 -13.37 12.23 -30.13
CA SER A 23 -12.50 11.74 -29.07
C SER A 23 -12.85 10.29 -28.72
N LYS A 24 -11.80 9.46 -28.51
CA LYS A 24 -11.95 8.10 -27.99
C LYS A 24 -12.64 8.03 -26.62
N LEU A 25 -12.70 9.16 -25.89
CA LEU A 25 -13.35 9.28 -24.59
C LEU A 25 -14.86 9.48 -24.66
N VAL A 26 -15.43 9.76 -25.83
CA VAL A 26 -16.87 10.04 -25.97
C VAL A 26 -17.72 8.85 -25.56
N GLY A 27 -17.30 7.64 -25.91
CA GLY A 27 -17.99 6.42 -25.45
C GLY A 27 -18.06 6.33 -23.93
N ASP A 28 -16.94 6.53 -23.25
CA ASP A 28 -16.89 6.50 -21.78
C ASP A 28 -17.63 7.66 -21.12
N ALA A 29 -17.65 8.82 -21.79
CA ALA A 29 -18.45 9.98 -21.37
C ALA A 29 -19.97 9.66 -21.39
N TYR A 30 -20.45 8.92 -22.39
CA TYR A 30 -21.83 8.44 -22.41
C TYR A 30 -22.12 7.45 -21.29
N GLY A 31 -21.17 6.54 -20.95
CA GLY A 31 -21.31 5.65 -19.79
C GLY A 31 -21.43 6.40 -18.47
N ALA A 32 -20.57 7.40 -18.25
CA ALA A 32 -20.66 8.28 -17.09
C ALA A 32 -21.94 9.13 -17.09
N GLN A 33 -22.38 9.61 -18.24
CA GLN A 33 -23.63 10.35 -18.41
C GLN A 33 -24.85 9.49 -18.03
N PHE A 34 -24.86 8.21 -18.43
CA PHE A 34 -25.90 7.26 -18.05
C PHE A 34 -26.06 7.17 -16.53
N SER A 35 -24.98 6.92 -15.80
CA SER A 35 -25.03 6.82 -14.34
C SER A 35 -25.52 8.12 -13.66
N VAL A 36 -25.08 9.28 -14.16
CA VAL A 36 -25.54 10.58 -13.63
C VAL A 36 -27.02 10.81 -13.94
N LEU A 37 -27.48 10.50 -15.14
CA LEU A 37 -28.88 10.66 -15.54
C LEU A 37 -29.81 9.73 -14.76
N MET A 38 -29.38 8.49 -14.48
CA MET A 38 -30.07 7.56 -13.60
C MET A 38 -30.20 8.11 -12.18
N SER A 39 -29.15 8.76 -11.63
CA SER A 39 -29.24 9.40 -10.32
C SER A 39 -30.15 10.64 -10.29
N LEU A 40 -30.36 11.28 -11.42
CA LEU A 40 -31.27 12.43 -11.57
C LEU A 40 -32.69 12.01 -12.00
N HIS A 41 -32.99 10.71 -12.07
CA HIS A 41 -34.29 10.16 -12.51
C HIS A 41 -34.71 10.66 -13.91
N ARG A 42 -33.75 10.81 -14.83
CA ARG A 42 -33.98 11.21 -16.22
C ARG A 42 -33.88 10.00 -17.16
N ASP A 43 -34.78 9.04 -16.99
CA ASP A 43 -34.68 7.69 -17.53
C ASP A 43 -34.54 7.64 -19.05
N SER A 44 -35.37 8.39 -19.83
CA SER A 44 -35.26 8.39 -21.28
C SER A 44 -33.90 8.88 -21.78
N ALA A 45 -33.36 9.92 -21.16
CA ALA A 45 -32.04 10.45 -21.49
C ALA A 45 -30.93 9.46 -21.06
N ALA A 46 -31.13 8.79 -19.93
CA ALA A 46 -30.20 7.76 -19.45
C ALA A 46 -30.13 6.58 -20.44
N PHE A 47 -31.26 6.06 -20.89
CA PHE A 47 -31.27 4.97 -21.88
C PHE A 47 -30.65 5.38 -23.22
N PHE A 48 -30.85 6.62 -23.65
CA PHE A 48 -30.16 7.14 -24.82
C PHE A 48 -28.63 7.18 -24.63
N ALA A 49 -28.16 7.61 -23.45
CA ALA A 49 -26.75 7.61 -23.12
C ALA A 49 -26.18 6.17 -23.04
N ALA A 50 -26.92 5.23 -22.44
CA ALA A 50 -26.55 3.82 -22.41
C ALA A 50 -26.42 3.21 -23.82
N HIS A 51 -27.36 3.50 -24.71
CA HIS A 51 -27.30 3.05 -26.11
C HIS A 51 -26.03 3.56 -26.80
N ASN A 52 -25.72 4.84 -26.70
CA ASN A 52 -24.50 5.40 -27.30
C ASN A 52 -23.22 4.87 -26.65
N TYR A 53 -23.25 4.62 -25.34
CA TYR A 53 -22.13 3.98 -24.63
C TYR A 53 -21.84 2.59 -25.19
N LEU A 54 -22.88 1.75 -25.36
CA LEU A 54 -22.75 0.39 -25.87
C LEU A 54 -22.35 0.39 -27.35
N ALA A 55 -22.92 1.27 -28.17
CA ALA A 55 -22.61 1.40 -29.59
C ALA A 55 -21.14 1.85 -29.85
N ALA A 56 -20.53 2.53 -28.91
CA ALA A 56 -19.13 2.95 -29.00
C ALA A 56 -18.11 1.86 -28.61
N LYS A 57 -18.57 0.66 -28.23
CA LYS A 57 -17.68 -0.42 -27.75
C LYS A 57 -17.40 -1.45 -28.85
N ASP A 58 -16.14 -1.86 -28.93
CA ASP A 58 -15.73 -2.98 -29.77
C ASP A 58 -16.07 -4.34 -29.11
N SER A 59 -15.87 -5.41 -29.85
CA SER A 59 -16.14 -6.77 -29.37
C SER A 59 -15.35 -7.17 -28.12
N GLN A 60 -14.21 -6.48 -27.87
CA GLN A 60 -13.39 -6.75 -26.67
C GLN A 60 -13.96 -6.12 -25.41
N SER A 61 -14.49 -4.92 -25.50
CA SER A 61 -14.97 -4.11 -24.38
C SER A 61 -16.49 -4.22 -24.16
N LEU A 62 -17.24 -4.73 -25.13
CA LEU A 62 -18.69 -4.83 -25.09
C LEU A 62 -19.23 -5.65 -23.89
N PRO A 63 -18.68 -6.82 -23.52
CA PRO A 63 -19.17 -7.58 -22.36
C PRO A 63 -19.10 -6.76 -21.05
N GLY A 64 -18.00 -6.04 -20.86
CA GLY A 64 -17.84 -5.14 -19.70
C GLY A 64 -18.81 -3.97 -19.71
N ALA A 65 -19.07 -3.39 -20.87
CA ALA A 65 -20.01 -2.28 -21.00
C ALA A 65 -21.46 -2.72 -20.73
N LEU A 66 -21.89 -3.86 -21.29
CA LEU A 66 -23.19 -4.48 -20.99
C LEU A 66 -23.36 -4.74 -19.50
N HIS A 67 -22.33 -5.29 -18.86
CA HIS A 67 -22.32 -5.53 -17.42
C HIS A 67 -22.46 -4.22 -16.62
N ASN A 68 -21.73 -3.17 -16.99
CA ASN A 68 -21.80 -1.88 -16.27
C ASN A 68 -23.21 -1.29 -16.30
N VAL A 69 -23.89 -1.35 -17.46
CA VAL A 69 -25.27 -0.88 -17.57
C VAL A 69 -26.22 -1.77 -16.74
N ALA A 70 -26.09 -3.10 -16.87
CA ALA A 70 -26.91 -4.05 -16.13
C ALA A 70 -26.74 -3.89 -14.60
N MET A 71 -25.50 -3.72 -14.14
CA MET A 71 -25.16 -3.51 -12.74
C MET A 71 -25.82 -2.24 -12.20
N GLU A 72 -25.71 -1.13 -12.90
CA GLU A 72 -26.33 0.13 -12.49
C GLU A 72 -27.85 0.01 -12.35
N LEU A 73 -28.52 -0.64 -13.30
CA LEU A 73 -29.97 -0.88 -13.25
C LEU A 73 -30.35 -1.81 -12.09
N ALA A 74 -29.63 -2.93 -11.90
CA ALA A 74 -29.92 -3.90 -10.86
C ALA A 74 -29.70 -3.32 -9.45
N PHE A 75 -28.56 -2.69 -9.17
CA PHE A 75 -28.26 -2.15 -7.83
C PHE A 75 -29.03 -0.89 -7.48
N ARG A 76 -29.57 -0.16 -8.48
CA ARG A 76 -30.58 0.90 -8.24
C ARG A 76 -31.98 0.35 -8.10
N ARG A 77 -32.18 -0.96 -8.22
CA ARG A 77 -33.48 -1.64 -8.18
C ARG A 77 -34.47 -1.10 -9.22
N GLN A 78 -33.94 -0.74 -10.40
CA GLN A 78 -34.71 -0.19 -11.51
C GLN A 78 -34.55 -1.09 -12.74
N TYR A 79 -35.63 -1.30 -13.48
CA TYR A 79 -35.62 -2.04 -14.75
C TYR A 79 -34.96 -3.42 -14.68
N PRO A 80 -35.35 -4.32 -13.72
CA PRO A 80 -34.67 -5.60 -13.51
C PRO A 80 -34.74 -6.54 -14.72
N ASP A 81 -35.78 -6.47 -15.54
CA ASP A 81 -35.87 -7.25 -16.79
C ASP A 81 -34.78 -6.83 -17.77
N SER A 82 -34.61 -5.51 -17.99
CA SER A 82 -33.55 -4.99 -18.85
C SER A 82 -32.16 -5.34 -18.30
N ALA A 83 -31.97 -5.24 -16.99
CA ALA A 83 -30.72 -5.64 -16.35
C ALA A 83 -30.41 -7.12 -16.58
N LEU A 84 -31.39 -8.01 -16.47
CA LEU A 84 -31.23 -9.44 -16.71
C LEU A 84 -30.85 -9.73 -18.17
N ILE A 85 -31.53 -9.13 -19.14
CA ILE A 85 -31.22 -9.29 -20.58
C ILE A 85 -29.77 -8.86 -20.88
N LEU A 86 -29.36 -7.70 -20.37
CA LEU A 86 -28.02 -7.15 -20.60
C LEU A 86 -26.92 -8.00 -19.94
N VAL A 87 -27.14 -8.48 -18.72
CA VAL A 87 -26.14 -9.31 -18.04
C VAL A 87 -26.06 -10.71 -18.64
N ASP A 88 -27.17 -11.30 -19.09
CA ASP A 88 -27.18 -12.60 -19.80
C ASP A 88 -26.43 -12.49 -21.15
N SER A 89 -26.58 -11.38 -21.86
CA SER A 89 -25.80 -11.07 -23.07
C SER A 89 -24.31 -10.93 -22.74
N ALA A 90 -23.97 -10.22 -21.66
CA ALA A 90 -22.59 -10.06 -21.21
C ALA A 90 -21.97 -11.42 -20.83
N ILE A 91 -22.71 -12.29 -20.15
CA ILE A 91 -22.29 -13.66 -19.77
C ILE A 91 -21.98 -14.49 -21.02
N SER A 92 -22.86 -14.47 -22.01
CA SER A 92 -22.70 -15.22 -23.26
C SER A 92 -21.44 -14.81 -24.01
N LEU A 93 -21.26 -13.51 -24.22
CA LEU A 93 -20.07 -12.97 -24.90
C LEU A 93 -18.79 -13.21 -24.10
N TYR A 94 -18.85 -13.07 -22.78
CA TYR A 94 -17.69 -13.31 -21.93
C TYR A 94 -17.26 -14.80 -21.95
N ARG A 95 -18.23 -15.72 -21.88
CA ARG A 95 -17.99 -17.16 -21.95
C ARG A 95 -17.41 -17.57 -23.30
N GLU A 96 -17.95 -17.05 -24.39
CA GLU A 96 -17.44 -17.29 -25.75
C GLU A 96 -15.98 -16.89 -25.87
N LYS A 97 -15.64 -15.72 -25.32
CA LYS A 97 -14.29 -15.15 -25.41
C LYS A 97 -13.27 -15.82 -24.48
N HIS A 98 -13.66 -16.17 -23.24
CA HIS A 98 -12.73 -16.59 -22.18
C HIS A 98 -12.84 -18.07 -21.79
N GLY A 99 -13.82 -18.81 -22.30
CA GLY A 99 -14.07 -20.21 -21.95
C GLY A 99 -14.50 -20.42 -20.48
N ARG A 100 -14.76 -19.36 -19.72
CA ARG A 100 -15.12 -19.41 -18.29
C ARG A 100 -16.13 -18.33 -17.93
N LEU A 101 -16.73 -18.46 -16.73
CA LEU A 101 -17.62 -17.45 -16.16
C LEU A 101 -16.84 -16.46 -15.29
N ALA A 102 -17.37 -15.25 -15.15
CA ALA A 102 -16.87 -14.23 -14.25
C ALA A 102 -17.81 -14.06 -13.05
N PRO A 103 -17.33 -14.17 -11.81
CA PRO A 103 -18.15 -14.05 -10.60
C PRO A 103 -19.01 -12.78 -10.57
N VAL A 104 -18.47 -11.66 -11.01
CA VAL A 104 -19.16 -10.37 -10.99
C VAL A 104 -20.38 -10.31 -11.91
N LEU A 105 -20.35 -11.02 -13.03
CA LEU A 105 -21.51 -11.12 -13.94
C LEU A 105 -22.64 -11.93 -13.29
N LEU A 106 -22.30 -13.06 -12.67
CA LEU A 106 -23.28 -13.89 -11.95
C LEU A 106 -23.86 -13.16 -10.74
N HIS A 107 -23.05 -12.37 -10.03
CA HIS A 107 -23.52 -11.54 -8.91
C HIS A 107 -24.58 -10.52 -9.37
N THR A 108 -24.35 -9.84 -10.49
CA THR A 108 -25.34 -8.91 -11.07
C THR A 108 -26.59 -9.64 -11.59
N ARG A 109 -26.40 -10.83 -12.20
CA ARG A 109 -27.52 -11.68 -12.65
C ARG A 109 -28.40 -12.11 -11.47
N ALA A 110 -27.79 -12.56 -10.38
CA ALA A 110 -28.52 -12.96 -9.17
C ALA A 110 -29.32 -11.80 -8.57
N MET A 111 -28.79 -10.57 -8.56
CA MET A 111 -29.53 -9.40 -8.12
C MET A 111 -30.74 -9.11 -9.04
N SER A 112 -30.57 -9.20 -10.35
CA SER A 112 -31.68 -9.00 -11.30
C SER A 112 -32.78 -10.06 -11.11
N LEU A 113 -32.41 -11.32 -10.94
CA LEU A 113 -33.35 -12.41 -10.64
C LEU A 113 -34.08 -12.20 -9.30
N PHE A 114 -33.36 -11.75 -8.28
CA PHE A 114 -33.95 -11.43 -6.97
C PHE A 114 -35.03 -10.34 -7.10
N LEU A 115 -34.76 -9.27 -7.83
CA LEU A 115 -35.71 -8.18 -8.04
C LEU A 115 -36.95 -8.64 -8.85
N LEU A 116 -36.79 -9.64 -9.70
CA LEU A 116 -37.89 -10.29 -10.44
C LEU A 116 -38.61 -11.36 -9.61
N LYS A 117 -38.27 -11.51 -8.32
CA LYS A 117 -38.81 -12.51 -7.39
C LYS A 117 -38.56 -13.96 -7.81
N ARG A 118 -37.55 -14.21 -8.65
CA ARG A 118 -37.08 -15.54 -9.07
C ARG A 118 -36.05 -16.04 -8.05
N PHE A 119 -36.46 -16.17 -6.78
CA PHE A 119 -35.55 -16.33 -5.64
C PHE A 119 -34.70 -17.61 -5.71
N ALA A 120 -35.29 -18.76 -6.10
CA ALA A 120 -34.53 -20.01 -6.21
C ALA A 120 -33.40 -19.92 -7.24
N GLU A 121 -33.67 -19.29 -8.39
CA GLU A 121 -32.67 -19.11 -9.45
C GLU A 121 -31.61 -18.06 -9.01
N ALA A 122 -32.04 -17.03 -8.31
CA ALA A 122 -31.13 -16.02 -7.74
C ALA A 122 -30.15 -16.67 -6.76
N GLU A 123 -30.63 -17.55 -5.87
CA GLU A 123 -29.79 -18.26 -4.89
C GLU A 123 -28.75 -19.16 -5.58
N LEU A 124 -29.19 -19.99 -6.52
CA LEU A 124 -28.27 -20.85 -7.27
C LEU A 124 -27.20 -20.04 -7.99
N THR A 125 -27.61 -18.97 -8.66
CA THR A 125 -26.68 -18.08 -9.39
C THR A 125 -25.69 -17.39 -8.44
N GLN A 126 -26.14 -16.94 -7.26
CA GLN A 126 -25.26 -16.27 -6.29
C GLN A 126 -24.27 -17.25 -5.63
N ARG A 127 -24.72 -18.48 -5.35
CA ARG A 127 -23.83 -19.54 -4.86
C ARG A 127 -22.76 -19.87 -5.89
N GLU A 128 -23.13 -20.00 -7.16
CA GLU A 128 -22.16 -20.20 -8.26
C GLU A 128 -21.17 -19.05 -8.33
N ALA A 129 -21.63 -17.80 -8.22
CA ALA A 129 -20.74 -16.64 -8.18
C ALA A 129 -19.69 -16.73 -7.05
N ILE A 130 -20.11 -17.15 -5.86
CA ILE A 130 -19.22 -17.31 -4.69
C ILE A 130 -18.22 -18.46 -4.90
N THR A 131 -18.65 -19.60 -5.48
CA THR A 131 -17.73 -20.73 -5.73
C THR A 131 -16.63 -20.43 -6.73
N LEU A 132 -16.85 -19.46 -7.61
CA LEU A 132 -15.85 -18.99 -8.57
C LEU A 132 -14.87 -17.94 -8.00
N LEU A 133 -15.08 -17.48 -6.78
CA LEU A 133 -14.15 -16.58 -6.10
C LEU A 133 -12.87 -17.33 -5.68
N PRO A 134 -11.73 -16.65 -5.53
CA PRO A 134 -10.54 -17.28 -4.95
C PRO A 134 -10.81 -17.74 -3.52
N ALA A 135 -10.15 -18.81 -3.09
CA ALA A 135 -10.34 -19.37 -1.74
C ALA A 135 -10.12 -18.32 -0.63
N SER A 136 -9.23 -17.33 -0.84
CA SER A 136 -8.99 -16.23 0.08
C SER A 136 -10.17 -15.25 0.18
N ALA A 137 -11.11 -15.26 -0.75
CA ALA A 137 -12.24 -14.34 -0.79
C ALA A 137 -13.20 -14.49 0.39
N ILE A 138 -13.23 -15.66 1.01
CA ILE A 138 -14.15 -15.96 2.12
C ILE A 138 -13.95 -15.00 3.31
N PHE A 139 -12.74 -14.45 3.46
CA PHE A 139 -12.42 -13.48 4.51
C PHE A 139 -11.87 -12.14 3.97
N ASP A 140 -12.06 -11.87 2.70
CA ASP A 140 -11.61 -10.63 2.06
C ASP A 140 -12.76 -9.60 2.04
N PRO A 141 -12.59 -8.42 2.67
CA PRO A 141 -13.60 -7.36 2.72
C PRO A 141 -14.17 -6.96 1.36
N ARG A 142 -13.37 -7.10 0.29
CA ARG A 142 -13.78 -6.75 -1.08
C ARG A 142 -14.94 -7.59 -1.61
N TYR A 143 -15.16 -8.76 -1.02
CA TYR A 143 -16.21 -9.69 -1.44
C TYR A 143 -17.39 -9.78 -0.45
N SER A 144 -17.41 -8.92 0.59
CA SER A 144 -18.49 -8.91 1.59
C SER A 144 -19.88 -8.79 0.97
N ASN A 145 -20.04 -8.01 -0.11
CA ASN A 145 -21.28 -7.84 -0.83
C ASN A 145 -21.83 -9.13 -1.46
N TYR A 146 -20.96 -10.09 -1.83
CA TYR A 146 -21.39 -11.38 -2.37
C TYR A 146 -22.13 -12.21 -1.30
N PHE A 147 -21.60 -12.21 -0.08
CA PHE A 147 -22.23 -12.91 1.04
C PHE A 147 -23.49 -12.19 1.52
N ALA A 148 -23.47 -10.86 1.57
CA ALA A 148 -24.65 -10.07 1.90
C ALA A 148 -25.82 -10.34 0.94
N GLN A 149 -25.53 -10.35 -0.37
CA GLN A 149 -26.56 -10.63 -1.37
C GLN A 149 -27.09 -12.05 -1.25
N LEU A 150 -26.23 -13.04 -0.96
CA LEU A 150 -26.70 -14.41 -0.69
C LEU A 150 -27.62 -14.44 0.54
N GLY A 151 -27.22 -13.75 1.62
CA GLY A 151 -28.05 -13.60 2.82
C GLY A 151 -29.42 -12.97 2.53
N MET A 152 -29.44 -11.91 1.73
CA MET A 152 -30.69 -11.25 1.31
C MET A 152 -31.60 -12.20 0.53
N ILE A 153 -31.05 -12.98 -0.39
CA ILE A 153 -31.82 -13.95 -1.19
C ILE A 153 -32.34 -15.07 -0.28
N GLN A 154 -31.50 -15.59 0.62
CA GLN A 154 -31.88 -16.68 1.53
C GLN A 154 -32.95 -16.30 2.54
N LEU A 155 -33.04 -15.03 2.93
CA LEU A 155 -34.14 -14.55 3.76
C LEU A 155 -35.50 -14.69 3.08
N GLU A 156 -35.55 -14.74 1.75
CA GLU A 156 -36.79 -14.94 0.99
C GLU A 156 -37.06 -16.43 0.69
N THR A 157 -36.00 -17.26 0.57
CA THR A 157 -36.11 -18.68 0.24
C THR A 157 -36.22 -19.60 1.46
N HIS A 158 -35.63 -19.19 2.59
CA HIS A 158 -35.56 -19.98 3.81
C HIS A 158 -36.16 -19.24 5.00
N PRO A 159 -37.12 -19.82 5.72
CA PRO A 159 -37.76 -19.18 6.88
C PRO A 159 -36.88 -19.15 8.13
N GLY A 160 -35.76 -19.88 8.13
CA GLY A 160 -34.85 -20.02 9.28
C GLY A 160 -33.80 -18.92 9.39
N VAL A 161 -32.67 -19.29 9.98
CA VAL A 161 -31.54 -18.37 10.26
C VAL A 161 -30.45 -18.40 9.19
N GLU A 162 -30.57 -19.22 8.15
CA GLU A 162 -29.54 -19.44 7.12
C GLU A 162 -29.15 -18.14 6.42
N GLY A 163 -30.12 -17.30 6.09
CA GLY A 163 -29.85 -15.98 5.51
C GLY A 163 -29.11 -15.06 6.48
N LEU A 164 -29.39 -15.17 7.78
CA LEU A 164 -28.71 -14.38 8.81
C LEU A 164 -27.23 -14.77 8.95
N GLU A 165 -26.89 -16.06 8.73
CA GLU A 165 -25.48 -16.51 8.74
C GLU A 165 -24.64 -15.77 7.71
N GLN A 166 -25.15 -15.65 6.49
CA GLN A 166 -24.44 -14.96 5.41
C GLN A 166 -24.32 -13.46 5.66
N TYR A 167 -25.33 -12.85 6.27
CA TYR A 167 -25.26 -11.44 6.69
C TYR A 167 -24.24 -11.23 7.80
N VAL A 168 -24.18 -12.11 8.81
CA VAL A 168 -23.17 -12.04 9.87
C VAL A 168 -21.79 -12.19 9.28
N HIS A 169 -21.58 -13.16 8.39
CA HIS A 169 -20.30 -13.34 7.71
C HIS A 169 -19.91 -12.09 6.92
N ALA A 170 -20.83 -11.55 6.12
CA ALA A 170 -20.61 -10.33 5.36
C ALA A 170 -20.26 -9.13 6.26
N SER A 171 -21.00 -8.95 7.37
CA SER A 171 -20.77 -7.89 8.34
C SER A 171 -19.46 -8.07 9.10
N PHE A 172 -19.09 -9.32 9.39
CA PHE A 172 -17.82 -9.66 10.05
C PHE A 172 -16.62 -9.27 9.19
N ILE A 173 -16.63 -9.59 7.89
CA ILE A 173 -15.50 -9.30 6.98
C ILE A 173 -15.51 -7.88 6.42
N SER A 174 -16.63 -7.17 6.43
CA SER A 174 -16.72 -5.81 5.88
C SER A 174 -15.88 -4.81 6.67
N SER A 175 -15.10 -4.01 5.96
CA SER A 175 -14.38 -2.87 6.55
C SER A 175 -15.28 -1.65 6.80
N GLN A 176 -16.43 -1.57 6.11
CA GLN A 176 -17.42 -0.52 6.31
C GLN A 176 -18.81 -1.14 6.40
N PRO A 177 -19.63 -0.77 7.40
CA PRO A 177 -21.02 -1.17 7.41
C PRO A 177 -21.68 -0.55 6.16
N SER A 178 -22.06 -1.38 5.19
CA SER A 178 -22.94 -0.90 4.12
C SER A 178 -24.29 -0.51 4.72
N VAL A 179 -25.03 0.35 4.03
CA VAL A 179 -26.41 0.72 4.42
C VAL A 179 -27.28 -0.55 4.59
N GLU A 180 -26.92 -1.63 3.90
CA GLU A 180 -27.58 -2.93 3.94
C GLU A 180 -27.34 -3.68 5.27
N TYR A 181 -26.21 -3.42 5.97
CA TYR A 181 -25.91 -4.01 7.28
C TYR A 181 -26.35 -3.16 8.47
N ALA A 182 -26.72 -1.89 8.23
CA ALA A 182 -27.11 -0.96 9.29
C ALA A 182 -28.32 -1.42 10.14
N ASN A 183 -29.01 -2.47 9.71
CA ASN A 183 -30.19 -3.03 10.37
C ASN A 183 -30.06 -4.52 10.71
N LEU A 184 -28.84 -5.02 10.95
CA LEU A 184 -28.64 -6.41 11.30
C LEU A 184 -29.52 -6.84 12.49
N ASP A 185 -29.59 -6.02 13.55
CA ASP A 185 -30.47 -6.25 14.69
C ASP A 185 -31.96 -6.29 14.30
N SER A 186 -32.38 -5.42 13.39
CA SER A 186 -33.77 -5.44 12.87
C SER A 186 -34.06 -6.72 12.07
N LEU A 187 -33.13 -7.20 11.28
CA LEU A 187 -33.24 -8.45 10.55
C LEU A 187 -33.36 -9.64 11.51
N PHE A 188 -32.55 -9.69 12.57
CA PHE A 188 -32.66 -10.72 13.61
C PHE A 188 -34.02 -10.69 14.30
N HIS A 189 -34.51 -9.52 14.70
CA HIS A 189 -35.81 -9.37 15.33
C HIS A 189 -36.97 -9.76 14.40
N SER A 190 -36.81 -9.60 13.09
CA SER A 190 -37.84 -10.05 12.13
C SER A 190 -37.96 -11.56 12.02
N ARG A 191 -36.91 -12.31 12.35
CA ARG A 191 -36.82 -13.78 12.17
C ARG A 191 -36.86 -14.57 13.48
N VAL A 192 -36.45 -13.94 14.58
CA VAL A 192 -36.43 -14.57 15.91
C VAL A 192 -37.39 -13.81 16.82
N LYS A 193 -38.42 -14.48 17.29
CA LYS A 193 -39.55 -13.83 18.02
C LYS A 193 -39.21 -13.33 19.43
N ASP A 194 -38.21 -13.96 20.06
CA ASP A 194 -37.80 -13.60 21.43
C ASP A 194 -36.47 -12.84 21.42
N SER A 195 -36.45 -11.67 22.06
CA SER A 195 -35.26 -10.79 22.08
C SER A 195 -34.02 -11.45 22.71
N THR A 196 -34.19 -12.30 23.70
CA THR A 196 -33.08 -13.03 24.34
C THR A 196 -32.49 -14.06 23.37
N SER A 197 -33.35 -14.74 22.57
CA SER A 197 -32.93 -15.67 21.54
C SER A 197 -32.24 -14.96 20.35
N VAL A 198 -32.67 -13.74 20.01
CA VAL A 198 -32.02 -12.90 19.00
C VAL A 198 -30.52 -12.71 19.34
N VAL A 199 -30.24 -12.22 20.53
CA VAL A 199 -28.88 -11.95 21.01
C VAL A 199 -28.06 -13.24 21.01
N ARG A 200 -28.61 -14.34 21.50
CA ARG A 200 -27.90 -15.64 21.55
C ARG A 200 -27.56 -16.16 20.16
N VAL A 201 -28.48 -16.12 19.20
CA VAL A 201 -28.24 -16.59 17.83
C VAL A 201 -27.20 -15.69 17.14
N ARG A 202 -27.37 -14.38 17.22
CA ARG A 202 -26.41 -13.42 16.67
C ARG A 202 -25.00 -13.68 17.20
N ASP A 203 -24.87 -13.72 18.52
CA ASP A 203 -23.57 -13.89 19.17
C ASP A 203 -22.93 -15.23 18.83
N SER A 204 -23.71 -16.32 18.78
CA SER A 204 -23.21 -17.63 18.34
C SER A 204 -22.68 -17.60 16.91
N LEU A 205 -23.34 -16.91 16.00
CA LEU A 205 -22.90 -16.77 14.60
C LEU A 205 -21.59 -15.96 14.49
N PHE A 206 -21.49 -14.82 15.20
CA PHE A 206 -20.26 -14.04 15.25
C PHE A 206 -19.09 -14.82 15.86
N GLU A 207 -19.32 -15.59 16.91
CA GLU A 207 -18.30 -16.41 17.56
C GLU A 207 -17.80 -17.52 16.64
N ARG A 208 -18.70 -18.21 15.94
CA ARG A 208 -18.33 -19.24 14.96
C ARG A 208 -17.47 -18.65 13.85
N THR A 209 -17.90 -17.54 13.24
CA THR A 209 -17.14 -16.89 12.17
C THR A 209 -15.76 -16.41 12.65
N ALA A 210 -15.66 -15.89 13.88
CA ALA A 210 -14.38 -15.49 14.45
C ALA A 210 -13.42 -16.67 14.66
N ASN A 211 -13.94 -17.81 15.12
CA ASN A 211 -13.14 -19.03 15.29
C ASN A 211 -12.65 -19.59 13.94
N GLU A 212 -13.51 -19.59 12.93
CA GLU A 212 -13.13 -19.97 11.56
C GLU A 212 -12.05 -19.02 11.02
N TYR A 213 -12.18 -17.72 11.26
CA TYR A 213 -11.17 -16.74 10.86
C TYR A 213 -9.82 -17.02 11.51
N LEU A 214 -9.77 -17.22 12.83
CA LEU A 214 -8.53 -17.54 13.56
C LEU A 214 -7.87 -18.80 13.05
N HIS A 215 -8.66 -19.83 12.70
CA HIS A 215 -8.14 -21.09 12.18
C HIS A 215 -7.48 -20.95 10.81
N ASN A 216 -7.96 -20.03 9.99
CA ASN A 216 -7.49 -19.85 8.61
C ASN A 216 -6.32 -18.88 8.46
N PHE A 217 -5.93 -18.15 9.51
CA PHE A 217 -4.86 -17.17 9.47
C PHE A 217 -3.69 -17.54 10.37
N THR A 218 -2.49 -17.57 9.79
CA THR A 218 -1.24 -17.86 10.52
C THR A 218 -0.72 -16.68 11.33
N ASP A 219 -1.01 -15.44 10.91
CA ASP A 219 -0.68 -14.24 11.67
C ASP A 219 -1.76 -13.95 12.71
N THR A 220 -1.55 -14.48 13.90
CA THR A 220 -2.50 -14.37 15.03
C THR A 220 -2.73 -12.92 15.48
N SER A 221 -1.71 -12.07 15.42
CA SER A 221 -1.83 -10.65 15.80
C SER A 221 -2.79 -9.90 14.87
N ARG A 222 -2.59 -10.02 13.56
CA ARG A 222 -3.49 -9.40 12.56
C ARG A 222 -4.90 -9.99 12.63
N ALA A 223 -5.01 -11.30 12.82
CA ALA A 223 -6.31 -11.95 12.96
C ALA A 223 -7.07 -11.44 14.20
N LYS A 224 -6.40 -11.31 15.34
CA LYS A 224 -6.99 -10.73 16.56
C LYS A 224 -7.41 -9.28 16.40
N SER A 225 -6.58 -8.43 15.76
CA SER A 225 -6.94 -7.05 15.44
C SER A 225 -8.22 -6.99 14.61
N PHE A 226 -8.29 -7.78 13.55
CA PHE A 226 -9.45 -7.82 12.66
C PHE A 226 -10.74 -8.27 13.38
N ILE A 227 -10.67 -9.32 14.21
CA ILE A 227 -11.81 -9.81 15.00
C ILE A 227 -12.24 -8.73 15.99
N ALA A 228 -11.28 -8.09 16.67
CA ALA A 228 -11.57 -7.03 17.64
C ALA A 228 -12.33 -5.86 17.00
N GLU A 229 -11.88 -5.40 15.84
CA GLU A 229 -12.55 -4.36 15.08
C GLU A 229 -13.94 -4.80 14.60
N SER A 230 -14.07 -6.04 14.11
CA SER A 230 -15.35 -6.58 13.67
C SER A 230 -16.36 -6.65 14.82
N PHE A 231 -15.96 -7.19 15.97
CA PHE A 231 -16.81 -7.25 17.17
C PHE A 231 -17.18 -5.84 17.64
N SER A 232 -16.23 -4.93 17.68
CA SER A 232 -16.44 -3.54 18.09
C SER A 232 -17.42 -2.81 17.16
N ARG A 233 -17.25 -2.94 15.86
CA ARG A 233 -18.10 -2.32 14.82
C ARG A 233 -19.53 -2.83 14.89
N ASN A 234 -19.69 -4.13 15.13
CA ASN A 234 -21.00 -4.78 15.24
C ASN A 234 -21.58 -4.72 16.65
N ARG A 235 -20.89 -4.06 17.61
CA ARG A 235 -21.30 -3.90 19.01
C ARG A 235 -21.60 -5.25 19.71
N VAL A 236 -20.82 -6.27 19.38
CA VAL A 236 -20.87 -7.59 20.01
C VAL A 236 -19.60 -7.83 20.81
N PHE A 237 -19.70 -8.58 21.91
CA PHE A 237 -18.54 -9.02 22.69
C PHE A 237 -17.52 -7.93 23.05
N THR A 238 -17.95 -6.73 23.47
CA THR A 238 -17.08 -5.59 23.76
C THR A 238 -15.86 -5.98 24.64
N GLY A 239 -16.05 -6.78 25.67
CA GLY A 239 -14.94 -7.25 26.54
C GLY A 239 -13.92 -8.10 25.78
N ARG A 240 -14.38 -9.02 24.91
CA ARG A 240 -13.48 -9.84 24.06
C ARG A 240 -12.82 -9.01 22.97
N ALA A 241 -13.54 -8.05 22.39
CA ALA A 241 -12.95 -7.11 21.43
C ALA A 241 -11.76 -6.37 22.04
N LEU A 242 -11.92 -5.82 23.25
CA LEU A 242 -10.84 -5.17 24.00
C LEU A 242 -9.69 -6.14 24.32
N GLN A 243 -10.01 -7.37 24.74
CA GLN A 243 -9.00 -8.38 25.01
C GLN A 243 -8.18 -8.70 23.76
N PHE A 244 -8.82 -9.03 22.64
CA PHE A 244 -8.12 -9.35 21.38
C PHE A 244 -7.30 -8.18 20.86
N ALA A 245 -7.81 -6.94 20.91
CA ALA A 245 -7.07 -5.76 20.50
C ALA A 245 -5.79 -5.54 21.34
N ARG A 246 -5.89 -5.72 22.68
CA ARG A 246 -4.75 -5.60 23.58
C ARG A 246 -3.71 -6.72 23.38
N GLU A 247 -4.16 -7.96 23.13
CA GLU A 247 -3.27 -9.07 22.79
C GLU A 247 -2.55 -8.82 21.48
N ALA A 248 -3.29 -8.42 20.42
CA ALA A 248 -2.73 -8.07 19.12
C ALA A 248 -1.66 -6.98 19.22
N TYR A 249 -1.94 -5.91 19.96
CA TYR A 249 -0.97 -4.84 20.17
C TYR A 249 0.29 -5.32 20.88
N ARG A 250 0.18 -6.14 21.94
CA ARG A 250 1.33 -6.71 22.65
C ARG A 250 2.19 -7.61 21.74
N GLU A 251 1.56 -8.44 20.92
CA GLU A 251 2.26 -9.29 19.96
C GLU A 251 2.95 -8.46 18.86
N ALA A 252 2.28 -7.44 18.33
CA ALA A 252 2.81 -6.56 17.28
C ALA A 252 3.96 -5.67 17.77
N ALA A 253 3.93 -5.24 19.05
CA ALA A 253 4.96 -4.39 19.65
C ALA A 253 6.36 -5.04 19.64
N MET A 254 6.43 -6.36 19.55
CA MET A 254 7.69 -7.13 19.48
C MET A 254 8.21 -7.33 18.05
N ARG A 255 7.53 -6.81 17.02
CA ARG A 255 7.84 -7.06 15.61
C ARG A 255 8.44 -5.82 14.93
N SER A 256 7.60 -4.97 14.36
CA SER A 256 8.03 -3.78 13.63
C SER A 256 7.19 -2.57 14.02
N LEU A 257 7.72 -1.37 13.80
CA LEU A 257 6.98 -0.13 14.04
C LEU A 257 5.66 -0.11 13.26
N GLN A 258 5.66 -0.56 12.00
CA GLN A 258 4.45 -0.59 11.17
C GLN A 258 3.37 -1.48 11.80
N GLU A 259 3.73 -2.72 12.18
CA GLU A 259 2.77 -3.65 12.77
C GLU A 259 2.26 -3.17 14.12
N ARG A 260 3.15 -2.55 14.93
CA ARG A 260 2.77 -1.93 16.20
C ARG A 260 1.77 -0.78 16.00
N CYS A 261 2.03 0.10 15.04
CA CYS A 261 1.13 1.22 14.72
C CYS A 261 -0.20 0.74 14.14
N ASP A 262 -0.21 -0.29 13.30
CA ASP A 262 -1.43 -0.89 12.77
C ASP A 262 -2.28 -1.49 13.91
N ALA A 263 -1.68 -2.23 14.83
CA ALA A 263 -2.37 -2.78 15.99
C ALA A 263 -2.80 -1.69 16.99
N ALA A 264 -2.02 -0.60 17.13
CA ALA A 264 -2.40 0.56 17.93
C ALA A 264 -3.64 1.27 17.35
N ALA A 265 -3.73 1.40 16.01
CA ALA A 265 -4.92 1.93 15.36
C ALA A 265 -6.16 1.09 15.70
N SER A 266 -6.07 -0.23 15.53
CA SER A 266 -7.15 -1.17 15.88
C SER A 266 -7.55 -1.06 17.34
N LEU A 267 -6.59 -1.08 18.27
CA LEU A 267 -6.85 -0.97 19.70
C LEU A 267 -7.50 0.38 20.05
N GLY A 268 -7.00 1.48 19.49
CA GLY A 268 -7.55 2.81 19.71
C GLY A 268 -8.99 2.95 19.22
N ILE A 269 -9.32 2.39 18.05
CA ILE A 269 -10.69 2.36 17.52
C ILE A 269 -11.61 1.54 18.43
N VAL A 270 -11.18 0.35 18.87
CA VAL A 270 -11.97 -0.52 19.77
C VAL A 270 -12.20 0.15 21.12
N LEU A 271 -11.18 0.81 21.69
CA LEU A 271 -11.27 1.59 22.92
C LEU A 271 -12.25 2.77 22.79
N SER A 272 -12.18 3.50 21.68
CA SER A 272 -13.08 4.61 21.38
C SER A 272 -14.54 4.14 21.33
N ASN A 273 -14.80 3.05 20.61
CA ASN A 273 -16.14 2.47 20.51
C ASN A 273 -16.66 1.94 21.85
N ALA A 274 -15.77 1.55 22.77
CA ALA A 274 -16.09 1.15 24.13
C ALA A 274 -16.23 2.33 25.11
N GLY A 275 -16.01 3.58 24.66
CA GLY A 275 -16.10 4.78 25.49
C GLY A 275 -14.85 5.11 26.30
N HIS A 276 -13.73 4.39 26.11
CA HIS A 276 -12.46 4.62 26.81
C HIS A 276 -11.60 5.70 26.11
N ASN A 277 -12.17 6.89 25.87
CA ASN A 277 -11.59 7.94 25.02
C ASN A 277 -10.17 8.39 25.44
N GLY A 278 -9.91 8.52 26.75
CA GLY A 278 -8.59 8.97 27.22
C GLY A 278 -7.46 7.95 26.96
N GLU A 279 -7.78 6.66 26.94
CA GLU A 279 -6.84 5.60 26.57
C GLU A 279 -6.76 5.47 25.04
N ALA A 280 -7.90 5.57 24.34
CA ALA A 280 -7.98 5.51 22.89
C ALA A 280 -7.08 6.55 22.21
N GLU A 281 -7.10 7.79 22.70
CA GLU A 281 -6.26 8.87 22.14
C GLU A 281 -4.78 8.50 22.09
N LYS A 282 -4.25 7.86 23.15
CA LYS A 282 -2.82 7.50 23.21
C LYS A 282 -2.44 6.55 22.08
N PHE A 283 -3.25 5.51 21.86
CA PHE A 283 -2.98 4.51 20.81
C PHE A 283 -3.23 5.06 19.41
N LEU A 284 -4.27 5.88 19.23
CA LEU A 284 -4.54 6.53 17.94
C LEU A 284 -3.44 7.54 17.56
N VAL A 285 -2.88 8.27 18.53
CA VAL A 285 -1.73 9.16 18.30
C VAL A 285 -0.49 8.35 17.96
N GLU A 286 -0.24 7.21 18.63
CA GLU A 286 0.87 6.32 18.27
C GLU A 286 0.74 5.83 16.84
N ALA A 287 -0.45 5.42 16.41
CA ALA A 287 -0.72 4.96 15.05
C ALA A 287 -0.41 6.01 13.97
N LEU A 288 -0.48 7.31 14.29
CA LEU A 288 -0.14 8.37 13.34
C LEU A 288 1.32 8.35 12.87
N GLN A 289 2.23 7.66 13.57
CA GLN A 289 3.65 7.63 13.19
C GLN A 289 3.85 7.02 11.80
N THR A 290 3.07 6.00 11.45
CA THR A 290 3.15 5.34 10.14
C THR A 290 1.91 5.57 9.27
N ALA A 291 0.96 6.40 9.74
CA ALA A 291 -0.29 6.65 9.02
C ALA A 291 -0.07 7.40 7.71
N LEU A 292 -0.81 6.99 6.69
CA LEU A 292 -0.97 7.76 5.46
C LEU A 292 -2.18 8.69 5.57
N PRO A 293 -2.21 9.84 4.87
CA PRO A 293 -3.38 10.71 4.87
C PRO A 293 -4.68 10.06 4.36
N SER A 294 -4.56 8.90 3.69
CA SER A 294 -5.70 8.08 3.25
C SER A 294 -6.29 7.18 4.34
N ALA A 295 -5.69 7.13 5.52
CA ALA A 295 -6.18 6.35 6.67
C ALA A 295 -7.41 7.01 7.32
N THR A 296 -8.50 7.12 6.56
CA THR A 296 -9.71 7.88 6.90
C THR A 296 -10.29 7.47 8.26
N GLU A 297 -10.33 6.18 8.56
CA GLU A 297 -10.89 5.66 9.82
C GLU A 297 -10.07 6.08 11.04
N LEU A 298 -8.74 6.06 10.94
CA LEU A 298 -7.85 6.52 12.00
C LEU A 298 -8.06 8.00 12.31
N PHE A 299 -8.10 8.87 11.27
CA PHE A 299 -8.32 10.30 11.46
C PHE A 299 -9.72 10.61 11.98
N LEU A 300 -10.72 9.84 11.56
CA LEU A 300 -12.09 9.98 12.07
C LEU A 300 -12.16 9.59 13.55
N ALA A 301 -11.61 8.44 13.92
CA ALA A 301 -11.61 7.94 15.29
C ALA A 301 -10.86 8.91 16.23
N LEU A 302 -9.65 9.33 15.85
CA LEU A 302 -8.86 10.25 16.68
C LEU A 302 -9.55 11.61 16.83
N GLY A 303 -10.02 12.20 15.73
CA GLY A 303 -10.72 13.49 15.79
C GLY A 303 -11.99 13.42 16.65
N SER A 304 -12.78 12.35 16.52
CA SER A 304 -13.99 12.15 17.35
C SER A 304 -13.66 11.96 18.84
N VAL A 305 -12.58 11.24 19.14
CA VAL A 305 -12.08 11.08 20.52
C VAL A 305 -11.65 12.43 21.09
N GLN A 306 -10.90 13.22 20.32
CA GLN A 306 -10.44 14.55 20.73
C GLN A 306 -11.61 15.52 20.94
N GLU A 307 -12.65 15.49 20.11
CA GLU A 307 -13.88 16.26 20.35
C GLU A 307 -14.56 15.83 21.65
N SER A 308 -14.67 14.51 21.89
CA SER A 308 -15.28 13.96 23.12
C SER A 308 -14.50 14.35 24.39
N LEU A 309 -13.19 14.61 24.26
CA LEU A 309 -12.32 15.09 25.33
C LEU A 309 -12.28 16.63 25.44
N GLY A 310 -13.07 17.35 24.62
CA GLY A 310 -13.08 18.81 24.58
C GLY A 310 -11.90 19.46 23.85
N LYS A 311 -11.06 18.68 23.17
CA LYS A 311 -9.84 19.10 22.45
C LYS A 311 -10.15 19.53 21.02
N LYS A 312 -10.97 20.57 20.83
CA LYS A 312 -11.50 20.95 19.51
C LYS A 312 -10.44 21.40 18.51
N ASN A 313 -9.37 22.06 18.96
CA ASN A 313 -8.29 22.49 18.07
C ASN A 313 -7.46 21.31 17.56
N GLU A 314 -7.18 20.32 18.41
CA GLU A 314 -6.51 19.07 18.05
C GLU A 314 -7.38 18.27 17.08
N ALA A 315 -8.69 18.14 17.37
CA ALA A 315 -9.65 17.47 16.49
C ALA A 315 -9.69 18.13 15.10
N PHE A 316 -9.75 19.46 15.05
CA PHE A 316 -9.69 20.20 13.79
C PHE A 316 -8.41 19.88 13.00
N THR A 317 -7.25 19.89 13.66
CA THR A 317 -5.96 19.59 13.04
C THR A 317 -5.91 18.14 12.53
N THR A 318 -6.46 17.21 13.31
CA THR A 318 -6.55 15.78 12.95
C THR A 318 -7.42 15.58 11.70
N TYR A 319 -8.64 16.11 11.67
CA TYR A 319 -9.50 16.02 10.50
C TYR A 319 -8.89 16.70 9.26
N LEU A 320 -8.26 17.87 9.46
CA LEU A 320 -7.58 18.58 8.39
C LEU A 320 -6.47 17.74 7.76
N ALA A 321 -5.69 17.02 8.57
CA ALA A 321 -4.65 16.11 8.08
C ALA A 321 -5.23 14.93 7.26
N GLY A 322 -6.39 14.40 7.64
CA GLY A 322 -7.06 13.30 6.93
C GLY A 322 -7.71 13.69 5.59
N VAL A 323 -7.84 14.98 5.27
CA VAL A 323 -8.46 15.45 4.01
C VAL A 323 -7.47 16.03 3.00
N VAL A 324 -6.17 16.05 3.28
CA VAL A 324 -5.17 16.70 2.42
C VAL A 324 -5.00 16.04 1.05
N VAL A 325 -5.26 14.74 0.93
CA VAL A 325 -5.14 13.96 -0.33
C VAL A 325 -6.49 13.71 -0.97
N SER A 326 -7.43 13.27 -0.16
CA SER A 326 -8.80 12.97 -0.56
C SER A 326 -9.73 13.70 0.40
N ARG A 327 -10.94 14.04 -0.07
CA ARG A 327 -11.92 14.79 0.75
C ARG A 327 -13.11 13.90 1.10
N PRO A 328 -12.91 12.82 1.90
CA PRO A 328 -14.00 11.94 2.26
C PRO A 328 -15.05 12.70 3.07
N SER A 329 -16.32 12.54 2.72
CA SER A 329 -17.43 13.28 3.33
C SER A 329 -17.51 13.06 4.85
N VAL A 330 -17.07 11.89 5.32
CA VAL A 330 -17.07 11.52 6.76
C VAL A 330 -16.10 12.38 7.57
N LEU A 331 -14.99 12.85 6.98
CA LEU A 331 -14.06 13.78 7.61
C LEU A 331 -14.41 15.24 7.30
N MET A 332 -14.90 15.52 6.09
CA MET A 332 -15.24 16.89 5.69
C MET A 332 -16.38 17.49 6.53
N LYS A 333 -17.37 16.69 6.93
CA LYS A 333 -18.49 17.15 7.76
C LYS A 333 -18.04 17.69 9.12
N PRO A 334 -17.36 16.92 9.99
CA PRO A 334 -16.88 17.41 11.28
C PRO A 334 -15.83 18.51 11.11
N LEU A 335 -14.94 18.43 10.11
CA LEU A 335 -13.96 19.49 9.83
C LEU A 335 -14.65 20.83 9.54
N GLN A 336 -15.69 20.85 8.68
CA GLN A 336 -16.44 22.06 8.36
C GLN A 336 -17.22 22.60 9.57
N ALA A 337 -17.71 21.73 10.43
CA ALA A 337 -18.40 22.14 11.65
C ALA A 337 -17.42 22.88 12.59
N LEU A 338 -16.27 22.27 12.86
CA LEU A 338 -15.23 22.88 13.69
C LEU A 338 -14.61 24.13 13.04
N GLN A 339 -14.47 24.17 11.71
CA GLN A 339 -13.98 25.36 11.02
C GLN A 339 -14.89 26.57 11.23
N LYS A 340 -16.21 26.37 11.12
CA LYS A 340 -17.18 27.45 11.36
C LYS A 340 -17.15 27.96 12.80
N GLU A 341 -16.88 27.08 13.75
CA GLU A 341 -16.79 27.43 15.16
C GLU A 341 -15.47 28.13 15.51
N LEU A 342 -14.34 27.55 15.10
CA LEU A 342 -13.01 27.99 15.51
C LEU A 342 -12.41 29.07 14.59
N TYR A 343 -12.75 29.02 13.29
CA TYR A 343 -12.16 29.87 12.25
C TYR A 343 -13.20 30.38 11.26
N PRO A 344 -14.24 31.13 11.69
CA PRO A 344 -15.40 31.50 10.88
C PRO A 344 -15.08 32.29 9.59
N HIS A 345 -13.94 33.00 9.59
CA HIS A 345 -13.52 33.83 8.44
C HIS A 345 -12.45 33.17 7.57
N ALA A 346 -12.00 31.97 7.88
CA ALA A 346 -10.95 31.29 7.12
C ALA A 346 -11.55 30.43 6.00
N SER A 347 -10.89 30.39 4.85
CA SER A 347 -11.23 29.49 3.77
C SER A 347 -10.72 28.08 4.07
N ILE A 348 -11.62 27.09 4.09
CA ILE A 348 -11.25 25.69 4.31
C ILE A 348 -10.32 25.15 3.20
N ASP A 349 -10.51 25.57 1.95
CA ASP A 349 -9.64 25.18 0.84
C ASP A 349 -8.23 25.72 0.98
N SER A 350 -8.09 26.95 1.45
CA SER A 350 -6.78 27.55 1.76
C SER A 350 -6.10 26.79 2.91
N MET A 351 -6.86 26.42 3.94
CA MET A 351 -6.33 25.66 5.08
C MET A 351 -5.87 24.27 4.66
N ILE A 352 -6.64 23.56 3.81
CA ILE A 352 -6.25 22.27 3.25
C ILE A 352 -4.97 22.40 2.40
N THR A 353 -4.86 23.45 1.58
CA THR A 353 -3.67 23.69 0.76
C THR A 353 -2.42 23.90 1.63
N VAL A 354 -2.53 24.68 2.70
CA VAL A 354 -1.42 24.90 3.66
C VAL A 354 -1.07 23.61 4.39
N ALA A 355 -2.09 22.84 4.82
CA ALA A 355 -1.89 21.56 5.49
C ALA A 355 -1.18 20.54 4.59
N LEU A 356 -1.53 20.48 3.30
CA LEU A 356 -0.87 19.62 2.32
C LEU A 356 0.61 19.97 2.18
N ARG A 357 0.95 21.26 2.03
CA ARG A 357 2.34 21.71 1.97
C ARG A 357 3.10 21.29 3.23
N ARG A 358 2.55 21.58 4.41
CA ARG A 358 3.16 21.16 5.69
C ARG A 358 3.34 19.66 5.78
N TRP A 359 2.38 18.88 5.30
CA TRP A 359 2.49 17.41 5.33
C TRP A 359 3.64 16.88 4.46
N VAL A 360 3.87 17.49 3.29
CA VAL A 360 4.96 17.10 2.37
C VAL A 360 6.31 17.54 2.91
N ASP A 361 6.38 18.74 3.50
CA ASP A 361 7.64 19.36 3.93
C ASP A 361 8.03 18.99 5.37
N PHE A 362 7.07 18.51 6.16
CA PHE A 362 7.29 18.25 7.58
C PHE A 362 7.80 16.82 7.83
N PHE A 363 9.13 16.71 7.84
CA PHE A 363 9.79 15.63 8.57
C PHE A 363 10.08 16.14 9.99
N PRO A 364 9.82 15.36 11.07
CA PRO A 364 10.14 15.79 12.41
C PRO A 364 11.63 16.13 12.49
N GLU A 365 11.96 17.38 12.80
CA GLU A 365 13.35 17.85 12.90
C GLU A 365 14.17 17.12 13.98
N LYS A 366 13.48 16.48 14.92
CA LYS A 366 14.07 15.61 15.93
C LYS A 366 13.21 14.36 16.07
N TYR A 367 13.53 13.33 15.32
CA TYR A 367 13.29 11.98 15.79
C TYR A 367 14.19 11.83 17.02
N GLN A 368 13.59 11.66 18.20
CA GLN A 368 14.39 11.30 19.37
C GLN A 368 14.99 9.93 19.10
N ARG A 369 16.32 9.92 19.01
CA ARG A 369 17.08 8.68 19.03
C ARG A 369 16.67 7.95 20.32
N PRO A 370 16.40 6.65 20.30
CA PRO A 370 16.15 5.94 21.56
C PRO A 370 17.31 6.18 22.53
N ASP A 371 17.01 6.58 23.77
CA ASP A 371 18.01 6.84 24.81
C ASP A 371 19.01 5.68 24.99
N SER A 372 18.60 4.45 24.64
CA SER A 372 19.43 3.24 24.62
C SER A 372 20.61 3.29 23.64
N LEU A 373 20.58 4.20 22.64
CA LEU A 373 21.67 4.39 21.68
C LEU A 373 22.58 5.57 22.04
N ASP A 374 22.13 6.46 22.94
CA ASP A 374 22.93 7.59 23.41
C ASP A 374 24.06 7.11 24.33
N GLY A 375 25.30 7.40 23.93
CA GLY A 375 26.49 7.05 24.71
C GLY A 375 27.03 5.63 24.55
N GLN A 376 26.41 4.78 23.74
CA GLN A 376 27.02 3.51 23.32
C GLN A 376 28.05 3.79 22.22
N PRO A 377 29.28 3.25 22.30
CA PRO A 377 30.19 3.30 21.16
C PRO A 377 29.51 2.57 19.99
N ASN A 378 29.50 3.17 18.80
CA ASN A 378 28.95 2.56 17.59
C ASN A 378 29.51 1.14 17.42
N GLN A 379 28.68 0.17 17.69
CA GLN A 379 29.11 -1.22 17.62
C GLN A 379 29.06 -1.78 16.21
N LYS A 380 28.35 -1.08 15.28
CA LYS A 380 28.10 -1.55 13.92
C LYS A 380 27.71 -0.40 12.99
N THR A 381 28.13 -0.47 11.72
CA THR A 381 27.53 0.32 10.63
C THR A 381 26.44 -0.51 9.97
N VAL A 382 25.20 -0.03 9.97
CA VAL A 382 24.05 -0.68 9.32
C VAL A 382 24.12 -0.47 7.83
N LEU A 383 23.84 -1.51 7.03
CA LEU A 383 23.69 -1.40 5.58
C LEU A 383 22.22 -1.28 5.21
N ALA A 384 21.85 -0.19 4.53
CA ALA A 384 20.54 -0.01 3.93
C ALA A 384 20.65 -0.08 2.41
N GLU A 385 20.00 -1.07 1.79
CA GLU A 385 19.96 -1.31 0.36
C GLU A 385 18.56 -0.96 -0.17
N LEU A 386 18.47 0.02 -1.08
CA LEU A 386 17.23 0.42 -1.73
C LEU A 386 17.23 -0.02 -3.19
N PHE A 387 16.33 -0.91 -3.54
CA PHE A 387 16.03 -1.26 -4.92
C PHE A 387 14.95 -0.31 -5.42
N THR A 388 15.32 0.56 -6.36
CA THR A 388 14.50 1.69 -6.83
C THR A 388 14.53 1.82 -8.35
N GLY A 389 13.91 2.85 -8.88
CA GLY A 389 13.98 3.22 -10.29
C GLY A 389 13.51 4.66 -10.52
N SER A 390 14.24 5.39 -11.37
CA SER A 390 13.91 6.77 -11.74
C SER A 390 12.54 6.89 -12.42
N GLU A 391 12.10 5.84 -13.13
CA GLU A 391 10.81 5.77 -13.79
C GLU A 391 9.68 5.16 -12.92
N CYS A 392 9.98 4.82 -11.67
CA CYS A 392 9.06 4.22 -10.71
C CYS A 392 8.38 5.29 -9.84
N ARG A 393 7.19 5.74 -10.23
CA ARG A 393 6.44 6.73 -9.43
C ARG A 393 6.22 6.35 -7.96
N PRO A 394 5.88 5.09 -7.60
CA PRO A 394 5.77 4.70 -6.21
C PRO A 394 7.11 4.71 -5.44
N CYS A 395 8.25 4.79 -6.11
CA CYS A 395 9.56 4.86 -5.47
C CYS A 395 9.82 6.22 -4.80
N GLN A 396 9.13 7.28 -5.22
CA GLN A 396 9.32 8.64 -4.72
C GLN A 396 9.37 8.72 -3.18
N ALA A 397 8.43 8.07 -2.50
CA ALA A 397 8.38 8.12 -1.04
C ALA A 397 9.59 7.45 -0.38
N ALA A 398 10.08 6.33 -0.96
CA ALA A 398 11.25 5.62 -0.46
C ALA A 398 12.53 6.42 -0.68
N ASP A 399 12.72 6.97 -1.87
CA ASP A 399 13.89 7.79 -2.21
C ASP A 399 13.99 9.03 -1.30
N ILE A 400 12.86 9.75 -1.09
CA ILE A 400 12.82 10.90 -0.15
C ILE A 400 13.13 10.44 1.28
N ALA A 401 12.58 9.31 1.72
CA ALA A 401 12.82 8.79 3.06
C ALA A 401 14.30 8.40 3.26
N TYR A 402 14.93 7.78 2.26
CA TYR A 402 16.37 7.47 2.30
C TYR A 402 17.23 8.73 2.36
N ASN A 403 16.88 9.78 1.62
CA ASN A 403 17.56 11.09 1.75
C ASN A 403 17.49 11.62 3.19
N LYS A 404 16.35 11.43 3.87
CA LYS A 404 16.17 11.82 5.27
C LYS A 404 16.93 10.92 6.26
N LEU A 405 17.12 9.63 5.95
CA LEU A 405 18.03 8.78 6.73
C LEU A 405 19.47 9.30 6.68
N LEU A 406 19.93 9.75 5.50
CA LEU A 406 21.28 10.35 5.34
C LEU A 406 21.47 11.66 6.09
N GLU A 407 20.39 12.38 6.41
CA GLU A 407 20.43 13.58 7.27
C GLU A 407 20.43 13.21 8.76
N ARG A 408 19.80 12.07 9.14
CA ARG A 408 19.67 11.61 10.52
C ARG A 408 20.90 10.87 11.04
N TYR A 409 21.45 9.97 10.24
CA TYR A 409 22.54 9.07 10.61
C TYR A 409 23.85 9.53 9.98
N ASP A 410 24.94 9.46 10.74
CA ASP A 410 26.25 9.64 10.16
C ASP A 410 26.74 8.36 9.43
N ARG A 411 27.87 8.46 8.75
CA ARG A 411 28.42 7.34 7.97
C ARG A 411 29.05 6.23 8.80
N ALA A 412 29.28 6.46 10.07
CA ALA A 412 29.70 5.41 10.99
C ALA A 412 28.51 4.58 11.46
N GLU A 413 27.29 5.11 11.33
CA GLU A 413 26.07 4.46 11.73
C GLU A 413 25.34 3.79 10.54
N LEU A 414 25.35 4.45 9.36
CA LEU A 414 24.58 4.03 8.21
C LEU A 414 25.36 4.13 6.90
N ALA A 415 25.46 3.02 6.19
CA ALA A 415 25.85 2.95 4.79
C ALA A 415 24.59 2.72 3.93
N VAL A 416 24.43 3.53 2.88
CA VAL A 416 23.32 3.43 1.93
C VAL A 416 23.84 3.01 0.56
N LEU A 417 23.08 2.15 -0.12
CA LEU A 417 23.27 1.78 -1.51
C LEU A 417 21.95 1.80 -2.25
N GLU A 418 21.87 2.53 -3.38
CA GLU A 418 20.71 2.53 -4.28
C GLU A 418 21.01 1.65 -5.51
N TYR A 419 20.19 0.63 -5.69
CA TYR A 419 20.21 -0.30 -6.82
C TYR A 419 19.09 0.07 -7.79
N HIS A 420 19.42 0.75 -8.89
CA HIS A 420 18.46 1.09 -9.92
C HIS A 420 18.14 -0.12 -10.78
N LEU A 421 16.86 -0.35 -11.07
CA LEU A 421 16.33 -1.48 -11.83
C LEU A 421 15.41 -1.03 -12.97
N HIS A 422 15.31 -1.83 -14.03
CA HIS A 422 14.38 -1.61 -15.14
C HIS A 422 12.91 -1.95 -14.76
N ILE A 423 12.45 -1.51 -13.59
CA ILE A 423 11.10 -1.74 -13.04
C ILE A 423 10.49 -0.39 -12.63
N PRO A 424 9.32 -0.01 -13.15
CA PRO A 424 8.46 -0.67 -14.17
C PRO A 424 8.90 -0.35 -15.61
N ARG A 425 9.93 0.45 -15.79
CA ARG A 425 10.43 0.92 -17.09
C ARG A 425 11.95 0.96 -17.10
N PRO A 426 12.57 1.03 -18.30
CA PRO A 426 14.01 1.19 -18.41
C PRO A 426 14.56 2.34 -17.59
N ASP A 427 15.63 2.10 -16.86
CA ASP A 427 16.29 3.05 -15.97
C ASP A 427 17.73 3.30 -16.44
N PRO A 428 18.17 4.57 -16.63
CA PRO A 428 19.49 4.91 -17.17
C PRO A 428 20.66 4.68 -16.19
N MET A 429 20.36 4.35 -14.94
CA MET A 429 21.35 4.07 -13.89
C MET A 429 21.45 2.58 -13.53
N ALA A 430 20.59 1.73 -14.14
CA ALA A 430 20.66 0.29 -13.99
C ALA A 430 21.93 -0.29 -14.61
N ASN A 431 22.41 -1.40 -14.08
CA ASN A 431 23.56 -2.11 -14.61
C ASN A 431 23.50 -3.60 -14.22
N THR A 432 24.39 -4.42 -14.81
CA THR A 432 24.45 -5.86 -14.54
C THR A 432 24.54 -6.21 -13.05
N ASP A 433 25.31 -5.44 -12.27
CA ASP A 433 25.50 -5.72 -10.85
C ASP A 433 24.25 -5.41 -10.02
N THR A 434 23.45 -4.41 -10.42
CA THR A 434 22.17 -4.09 -9.76
C THR A 434 21.12 -5.18 -10.04
N GLU A 435 21.08 -5.71 -11.27
CA GLU A 435 20.20 -6.84 -11.61
C GLU A 435 20.60 -8.11 -10.82
N LEU A 436 21.88 -8.48 -10.82
CA LEU A 436 22.37 -9.65 -10.08
C LEU A 436 22.11 -9.52 -8.56
N ARG A 437 22.20 -8.31 -8.01
CA ARG A 437 21.90 -8.10 -6.59
C ARG A 437 20.41 -8.24 -6.29
N SER A 438 19.55 -7.78 -7.20
CA SER A 438 18.10 -7.98 -7.09
C SER A 438 17.72 -9.47 -7.17
N GLU A 439 18.35 -10.22 -8.08
CA GLU A 439 18.18 -11.68 -8.19
C GLU A 439 18.63 -12.41 -6.92
N TYR A 440 19.75 -11.99 -6.33
CA TYR A 440 20.26 -12.56 -5.07
C TYR A 440 19.25 -12.49 -3.93
N TYR A 441 18.48 -11.41 -3.85
CA TYR A 441 17.43 -11.23 -2.84
C TYR A 441 16.03 -11.66 -3.30
N GLY A 442 15.86 -12.03 -4.56
CA GLY A 442 14.54 -12.32 -5.15
C GLY A 442 13.65 -11.08 -5.24
N VAL A 443 14.23 -9.89 -5.41
CA VAL A 443 13.47 -8.64 -5.56
C VAL A 443 12.83 -8.60 -6.94
N ASN A 444 11.50 -8.51 -6.97
CA ASN A 444 10.69 -8.49 -8.20
C ASN A 444 9.83 -7.22 -8.34
N SER A 445 9.94 -6.29 -7.41
CA SER A 445 9.18 -5.03 -7.40
C SER A 445 10.01 -3.89 -6.81
N THR A 446 9.70 -2.65 -7.24
CA THR A 446 10.29 -1.42 -6.70
C THR A 446 9.19 -0.50 -6.14
N PRO A 447 9.45 0.22 -5.05
CA PRO A 447 10.67 0.16 -4.24
C PRO A 447 10.67 -1.06 -3.30
N THR A 448 11.85 -1.63 -3.09
CA THR A 448 12.11 -2.61 -2.03
C THR A 448 13.31 -2.12 -1.23
N SER A 449 13.15 -1.94 0.08
CA SER A 449 14.22 -1.60 1.02
C SER A 449 14.63 -2.84 1.79
N ILE A 450 15.94 -3.07 1.93
CA ILE A 450 16.49 -4.17 2.72
C ILE A 450 17.49 -3.60 3.72
N ILE A 451 17.17 -3.68 5.00
CA ILE A 451 18.04 -3.23 6.08
C ILE A 451 18.79 -4.45 6.66
N ASP A 452 20.12 -4.36 6.70
CA ASP A 452 21.00 -5.42 7.18
C ASP A 452 20.78 -6.81 6.57
N GLY A 453 20.31 -6.84 5.31
CA GLY A 453 20.15 -8.03 4.51
C GLY A 453 18.94 -8.91 4.86
N THR A 454 18.25 -8.64 5.95
CA THR A 454 17.17 -9.52 6.46
C THR A 454 15.83 -8.80 6.69
N ASN A 455 15.85 -7.51 6.96
CA ASN A 455 14.61 -6.75 7.16
C ASN A 455 14.15 -6.17 5.82
N VAL A 456 13.21 -6.87 5.16
CA VAL A 456 12.69 -6.52 3.84
C VAL A 456 11.40 -5.70 3.98
N ILE A 457 11.38 -4.49 3.43
CA ILE A 457 10.26 -3.56 3.47
C ILE A 457 9.83 -3.23 2.05
N ASN A 458 8.77 -3.90 1.57
CA ASN A 458 8.19 -3.73 0.24
C ASN A 458 7.03 -2.76 0.30
N SER A 459 7.30 -1.47 0.21
CA SER A 459 6.22 -0.50 0.24
C SER A 459 6.61 0.82 -0.40
N GLY A 460 5.90 1.18 -1.47
CA GLY A 460 6.05 2.44 -2.17
C GLY A 460 5.03 3.50 -1.76
N GLY A 461 5.02 4.59 -2.50
CA GLY A 461 4.08 5.70 -2.35
C GLY A 461 4.56 6.96 -3.06
N LEU A 462 3.66 7.91 -3.22
CA LEU A 462 4.03 9.27 -3.64
C LEU A 462 4.73 10.00 -2.49
N GLY A 463 5.36 11.14 -2.74
CA GLY A 463 6.10 11.93 -1.76
C GLY A 463 5.38 12.19 -0.45
N ILE A 464 4.04 12.26 -0.48
CA ILE A 464 3.20 12.42 0.71
C ILE A 464 3.31 11.26 1.71
N ALA A 465 3.74 10.07 1.26
CA ALA A 465 3.97 8.91 2.11
C ALA A 465 5.39 8.86 2.70
N ALA A 466 6.28 9.77 2.28
CA ALA A 466 7.70 9.71 2.64
C ALA A 466 7.95 9.76 4.15
N ARG A 467 7.16 10.54 4.89
CA ARG A 467 7.25 10.60 6.35
C ARG A 467 7.00 9.25 7.02
N ALA A 468 5.94 8.54 6.61
CA ALA A 468 5.61 7.23 7.15
C ALA A 468 6.71 6.21 6.80
N LYS A 469 7.25 6.26 5.57
CA LYS A 469 8.36 5.41 5.16
C LYS A 469 9.63 5.69 5.95
N PHE A 470 9.95 6.96 6.15
CA PHE A 470 11.09 7.36 6.98
C PHE A 470 10.99 6.79 8.39
N ALA A 471 9.82 6.87 9.04
CA ALA A 471 9.62 6.30 10.38
C ALA A 471 9.93 4.80 10.44
N VAL A 472 9.40 4.03 9.46
CA VAL A 472 9.60 2.59 9.37
C VAL A 472 11.07 2.23 9.11
N TYR A 473 11.73 2.94 8.19
CA TYR A 473 13.13 2.70 7.88
C TYR A 473 14.06 3.09 9.04
N ALA A 474 13.79 4.22 9.71
CA ALA A 474 14.55 4.67 10.86
C ALA A 474 14.43 3.69 12.03
N ASP A 475 13.23 3.19 12.33
CA ASP A 475 13.02 2.15 13.35
C ASP A 475 13.83 0.87 13.05
N ALA A 476 13.84 0.43 11.79
CA ALA A 476 14.63 -0.73 11.36
C ALA A 476 16.14 -0.49 11.49
N VAL A 477 16.62 0.71 11.17
CA VAL A 477 18.04 1.10 11.35
C VAL A 477 18.38 1.19 12.84
N ASP A 478 17.56 1.87 13.65
CA ASP A 478 17.75 2.00 15.10
C ASP A 478 17.81 0.62 15.77
N HIS A 479 16.90 -0.30 15.39
CA HIS A 479 16.93 -1.68 15.88
C HIS A 479 18.22 -2.41 15.48
N SER A 480 18.68 -2.25 14.22
CA SER A 480 19.92 -2.88 13.74
C SER A 480 21.16 -2.33 14.45
N LEU A 481 21.18 -1.04 14.80
CA LEU A 481 22.27 -0.39 15.56
C LEU A 481 22.43 -0.96 16.98
N THR A 482 21.39 -1.55 17.58
CA THR A 482 21.49 -2.23 18.88
C THR A 482 22.20 -3.59 18.80
N THR A 483 22.40 -4.11 17.57
CA THR A 483 23.01 -5.42 17.36
C THR A 483 24.53 -5.27 17.27
N PRO A 484 25.32 -6.03 18.06
CA PRO A 484 26.77 -5.92 18.01
C PRO A 484 27.34 -6.42 16.67
N ALA A 485 28.40 -5.76 16.21
CA ALA A 485 29.16 -6.18 15.04
C ALA A 485 29.74 -7.58 15.23
N LYS A 486 29.61 -8.43 14.21
CA LYS A 486 30.18 -9.81 14.18
C LYS A 486 31.35 -9.95 13.22
N ALA A 487 31.76 -8.85 12.62
CA ALA A 487 32.90 -8.74 11.72
C ALA A 487 33.60 -7.40 11.96
N SER A 488 34.78 -7.24 11.38
CA SER A 488 35.47 -5.95 11.26
C SER A 488 35.78 -5.71 9.81
N VAL A 489 35.48 -4.50 9.30
CA VAL A 489 35.75 -4.08 7.93
C VAL A 489 36.53 -2.77 7.96
N LYS A 490 37.62 -2.70 7.20
CA LYS A 490 38.45 -1.50 7.04
C LYS A 490 38.68 -1.20 5.59
N ILE A 491 38.50 0.06 5.20
CA ILE A 491 38.67 0.54 3.82
C ILE A 491 39.71 1.64 3.79
N SER A 492 40.61 1.56 2.81
CA SER A 492 41.46 2.67 2.38
C SER A 492 41.26 2.85 0.87
N ALA A 493 40.83 4.02 0.42
CA ALA A 493 40.55 4.28 -0.99
C ALA A 493 41.05 5.67 -1.39
N LYS A 494 41.69 5.76 -2.55
CA LYS A 494 42.16 7.00 -3.15
C LYS A 494 41.99 7.01 -4.67
N ILE A 495 41.91 8.22 -5.24
CA ILE A 495 41.90 8.43 -6.68
C ILE A 495 43.07 9.32 -7.08
N LEU A 496 43.81 8.94 -8.10
CA LEU A 496 44.87 9.72 -8.68
C LEU A 496 44.81 9.63 -10.21
N ARG A 497 44.74 10.78 -10.89
CA ARG A 497 44.66 10.83 -12.37
C ARG A 497 43.57 9.91 -12.93
N SER A 498 42.34 10.02 -12.38
CA SER A 498 41.18 9.21 -12.75
C SER A 498 41.32 7.68 -12.54
N LYS A 499 42.34 7.24 -11.78
CA LYS A 499 42.51 5.85 -11.38
C LYS A 499 42.14 5.71 -9.88
N VAL A 500 41.10 4.97 -9.61
CA VAL A 500 40.70 4.57 -8.25
C VAL A 500 41.59 3.40 -7.82
N SER A 501 42.15 3.47 -6.63
CA SER A 501 42.84 2.35 -5.99
C SER A 501 42.37 2.21 -4.53
N PHE A 502 42.14 0.99 -4.09
CA PHE A 502 41.67 0.73 -2.74
C PHE A 502 42.19 -0.58 -2.18
N VAL A 503 42.15 -0.66 -0.85
CA VAL A 503 42.37 -1.88 -0.08
C VAL A 503 41.22 -2.00 0.90
N VAL A 504 40.53 -3.13 0.87
CA VAL A 504 39.50 -3.50 1.85
C VAL A 504 39.98 -4.74 2.58
N SER A 505 40.04 -4.67 3.91
CA SER A 505 40.37 -5.79 4.75
C SER A 505 39.21 -6.09 5.70
N ALA A 506 38.83 -7.36 5.80
CA ALA A 506 37.80 -7.80 6.75
C ALA A 506 38.27 -9.00 7.55
N SER A 507 37.73 -9.11 8.77
CA SER A 507 37.96 -10.25 9.64
C SER A 507 36.68 -10.65 10.37
N VAL A 508 36.53 -11.95 10.61
CA VAL A 508 35.43 -12.56 11.36
C VAL A 508 35.98 -13.56 12.34
N THR A 509 35.32 -13.71 13.47
CA THR A 509 35.56 -14.82 14.40
C THR A 509 34.73 -16.01 13.93
N ASN A 510 35.33 -17.21 13.85
CA ASN A 510 34.66 -18.44 13.38
C ASN A 510 34.10 -18.31 11.92
N ALA A 511 35.00 -18.15 10.95
CA ALA A 511 34.66 -18.05 9.55
C ALA A 511 33.82 -19.24 9.05
N ARG A 512 32.75 -18.94 8.29
CA ARG A 512 31.89 -19.91 7.61
C ARG A 512 32.07 -19.82 6.11
N LYS A 513 31.86 -20.91 5.37
CA LYS A 513 31.91 -20.93 3.90
C LYS A 513 30.89 -19.95 3.27
N SER A 514 29.78 -19.71 3.96
CA SER A 514 28.72 -18.77 3.56
C SER A 514 29.10 -17.29 3.75
N TYR A 515 30.17 -16.98 4.50
CA TYR A 515 30.58 -15.59 4.72
C TYR A 515 31.32 -15.04 3.51
N LYS A 516 30.89 -13.90 3.01
CA LYS A 516 31.46 -13.21 1.86
C LYS A 516 31.73 -11.76 2.19
N LEU A 517 32.88 -11.27 1.76
CA LEU A 517 33.15 -9.84 1.68
C LEU A 517 32.72 -9.33 0.32
N ARG A 518 31.82 -8.35 0.31
CA ARG A 518 31.39 -7.62 -0.88
C ARG A 518 31.95 -6.20 -0.84
N VAL A 519 32.37 -5.71 -1.99
CA VAL A 519 32.92 -4.36 -2.16
C VAL A 519 32.18 -3.69 -3.31
N VAL A 520 31.64 -2.50 -3.07
CA VAL A 520 30.80 -1.76 -4.01
C VAL A 520 31.41 -0.39 -4.28
N LEU A 521 31.50 0.00 -5.53
CA LEU A 521 31.72 1.37 -5.96
C LEU A 521 30.35 2.04 -6.10
N ALA A 522 30.12 3.07 -5.32
CA ALA A 522 28.91 3.88 -5.39
C ALA A 522 29.23 5.34 -5.74
N GLU A 523 28.33 5.99 -6.45
CA GLU A 523 28.39 7.41 -6.80
C GLU A 523 27.24 8.15 -6.13
N ASP A 524 27.55 9.26 -5.46
CA ASP A 524 26.58 10.09 -4.76
C ASP A 524 26.20 11.31 -5.59
N GLY A 525 24.90 11.66 -5.62
CA GLY A 525 24.43 12.91 -6.22
C GLY A 525 24.30 12.89 -7.74
N ILE A 526 23.92 11.77 -8.34
CA ILE A 526 23.66 11.69 -9.79
C ILE A 526 22.40 12.48 -10.12
N ARG A 527 22.54 13.48 -11.00
CA ARG A 527 21.42 14.31 -11.45
C ARG A 527 20.70 13.67 -12.63
N TYR A 528 19.46 13.32 -12.41
CA TYR A 528 18.53 12.83 -13.45
C TYR A 528 17.08 13.03 -13.01
N GLN A 529 16.25 13.61 -13.87
CA GLN A 529 14.83 13.83 -13.61
C GLN A 529 14.00 12.74 -14.29
N GLY A 530 13.63 11.73 -13.53
CA GLY A 530 12.73 10.65 -13.97
C GLY A 530 11.26 10.91 -13.66
N ALA A 531 10.41 9.91 -13.93
CA ALA A 531 8.98 9.98 -13.67
C ALA A 531 8.64 9.88 -12.16
N ASN A 532 9.57 9.44 -11.31
CA ASN A 532 9.43 9.43 -9.85
C ASN A 532 9.49 10.84 -9.22
N GLY A 533 9.90 11.86 -10.00
CA GLY A 533 10.00 13.24 -9.51
C GLY A 533 11.28 13.55 -8.72
N ILE A 534 12.17 12.58 -8.54
CA ILE A 534 13.47 12.76 -7.90
C ILE A 534 14.47 13.30 -8.92
N SER A 535 15.20 14.35 -8.55
CA SER A 535 16.18 15.01 -9.43
C SER A 535 17.64 14.68 -9.09
N GLU A 536 17.88 14.10 -7.92
CA GLU A 536 19.22 13.72 -7.44
C GLU A 536 19.15 12.36 -6.76
N HIS A 537 19.93 11.40 -7.28
CA HIS A 537 19.99 10.02 -6.81
C HIS A 537 21.26 9.81 -5.98
N ARG A 538 21.13 9.12 -4.84
CA ARG A 538 22.17 9.07 -3.83
C ARG A 538 22.80 7.68 -3.76
N PHE A 539 24.12 7.63 -3.59
CA PHE A 539 24.87 6.37 -3.42
C PHE A 539 24.49 5.27 -4.40
N VAL A 540 24.32 5.67 -5.68
CA VAL A 540 23.94 4.76 -6.78
C VAL A 540 25.06 3.75 -7.03
N VAL A 541 24.72 2.48 -7.05
CA VAL A 541 25.68 1.40 -7.31
C VAL A 541 26.15 1.45 -8.76
N ARG A 542 27.47 1.68 -8.94
CA ARG A 542 28.10 1.73 -10.26
C ARG A 542 28.79 0.41 -10.59
N LYS A 543 29.34 -0.30 -9.57
CA LYS A 543 30.01 -1.58 -9.75
C LYS A 543 30.09 -2.38 -8.45
N MET A 544 29.82 -3.67 -8.51
CA MET A 544 30.24 -4.62 -7.48
C MET A 544 31.61 -5.21 -7.85
N ILE A 545 32.61 -4.88 -7.07
CA ILE A 545 33.99 -5.29 -7.35
C ILE A 545 34.13 -6.80 -7.13
N ARG A 546 34.67 -7.50 -8.12
CA ARG A 546 34.72 -8.97 -8.21
C ARG A 546 33.35 -9.65 -8.29
N GLY A 547 32.32 -8.89 -8.69
CA GLY A 547 30.97 -9.37 -8.94
C GLY A 547 30.12 -9.56 -7.69
N ALA A 548 28.84 -9.83 -7.89
CA ALA A 548 27.83 -9.96 -6.82
C ALA A 548 28.10 -11.12 -5.84
N GLY A 549 28.85 -12.16 -6.25
CA GLY A 549 29.20 -13.32 -5.39
C GLY A 549 30.17 -12.99 -4.25
N GLY A 550 30.91 -11.87 -4.34
CA GLY A 550 31.86 -11.44 -3.32
C GLY A 550 33.09 -12.35 -3.17
N THR A 551 33.89 -12.11 -2.14
CA THR A 551 35.15 -12.82 -1.88
C THR A 551 35.06 -13.62 -0.59
N SER A 552 35.47 -14.90 -0.61
CA SER A 552 35.46 -15.79 0.54
C SER A 552 36.57 -15.46 1.54
N PHE A 553 36.32 -15.74 2.81
CA PHE A 553 37.30 -15.68 3.87
C PHE A 553 38.27 -16.89 3.82
N ASN A 554 39.52 -16.68 4.23
CA ASN A 554 40.45 -17.77 4.44
C ASN A 554 40.15 -18.53 5.76
N GLN A 555 40.87 -19.60 6.02
CA GLN A 555 40.69 -20.44 7.22
C GLN A 555 40.89 -19.69 8.56
N ASN A 556 41.69 -18.60 8.52
CA ASN A 556 41.94 -17.75 9.70
C ASN A 556 40.88 -16.64 9.85
N GLY A 557 39.78 -16.68 9.10
CA GLY A 557 38.73 -15.70 9.19
C GLY A 557 39.12 -14.32 8.64
N LYS A 558 40.09 -14.24 7.74
CA LYS A 558 40.55 -12.98 7.18
C LYS A 558 40.38 -12.98 5.65
N VAL A 559 40.12 -11.78 5.10
CA VAL A 559 40.11 -11.56 3.66
C VAL A 559 40.59 -10.14 3.35
N THR A 560 41.32 -9.99 2.27
CA THR A 560 41.74 -8.69 1.77
C THR A 560 41.47 -8.62 0.27
N VAL A 561 40.77 -7.57 -0.15
CA VAL A 561 40.53 -7.22 -1.55
C VAL A 561 41.34 -5.96 -1.84
N LYS A 562 42.29 -6.07 -2.75
CA LYS A 562 43.05 -4.95 -3.29
C LYS A 562 42.80 -4.88 -4.77
N ASP A 563 42.42 -3.71 -5.24
CA ASP A 563 42.16 -3.48 -6.66
C ASP A 563 42.47 -2.04 -7.08
N ALA A 564 42.60 -1.82 -8.38
CA ALA A 564 42.77 -0.51 -8.96
C ALA A 564 42.27 -0.50 -10.42
N PHE A 565 41.44 0.48 -10.77
CA PHE A 565 40.86 0.60 -12.10
C PHE A 565 40.76 2.08 -12.53
N ALA A 566 40.76 2.34 -13.84
CA ALA A 566 40.42 3.64 -14.38
C ALA A 566 38.91 3.86 -14.30
N VAL A 567 38.49 5.08 -13.99
CA VAL A 567 37.05 5.42 -13.95
C VAL A 567 36.40 5.14 -15.31
N SER A 568 37.10 5.50 -16.42
CA SER A 568 36.62 5.25 -17.78
C SER A 568 36.32 3.77 -18.07
N THR A 569 37.04 2.84 -17.44
CA THR A 569 36.75 1.41 -17.60
C THR A 569 35.36 1.04 -17.05
N ILE A 570 34.93 1.68 -15.99
CA ILE A 570 33.57 1.46 -15.43
C ILE A 570 32.55 2.19 -16.29
N GLU A 571 32.83 3.41 -16.73
CA GLU A 571 31.97 4.18 -17.65
C GLU A 571 31.71 3.39 -18.94
N ASP A 572 32.74 2.81 -19.56
CA ASP A 572 32.60 1.97 -20.74
C ASP A 572 31.73 0.73 -20.50
N GLN A 573 31.86 0.10 -19.32
CA GLN A 573 31.01 -1.04 -18.92
C GLN A 573 29.55 -0.64 -18.77
N LEU A 574 29.27 0.51 -18.15
CA LEU A 574 27.93 1.03 -17.96
C LEU A 574 27.29 1.42 -19.29
N GLU A 575 28.03 2.13 -20.16
CA GLU A 575 27.56 2.52 -21.50
C GLU A 575 27.25 1.30 -22.36
N ASN A 576 28.15 0.32 -22.36
CA ASN A 576 27.95 -0.92 -23.10
C ASN A 576 26.72 -1.71 -22.60
N TYR A 577 26.53 -1.78 -21.29
CA TYR A 577 25.35 -2.42 -20.72
C TYR A 577 24.05 -1.74 -21.18
N LEU A 578 23.95 -0.41 -21.07
CA LEU A 578 22.76 0.34 -21.47
C LEU A 578 22.50 0.26 -22.97
N THR A 579 23.58 0.29 -23.80
CA THR A 579 23.45 0.14 -25.24
C THR A 579 22.97 -1.27 -25.62
N THR A 580 23.56 -2.31 -25.03
CA THR A 580 23.14 -3.70 -25.23
C THR A 580 21.68 -3.93 -24.78
N TYR A 581 21.27 -3.25 -23.72
CA TYR A 581 19.88 -3.30 -23.28
C TYR A 581 18.92 -2.70 -24.31
N GLU A 582 19.25 -1.53 -24.90
CA GLU A 582 18.47 -0.92 -25.99
C GLU A 582 18.38 -1.84 -27.21
N GLU A 583 19.50 -2.46 -27.60
CA GLU A 583 19.57 -3.41 -28.74
C GLU A 583 18.67 -4.62 -28.48
N LYS A 584 18.78 -5.21 -27.29
CA LYS A 584 17.92 -6.35 -26.86
C LYS A 584 16.45 -6.00 -26.89
N MET A 585 16.09 -4.77 -26.55
CA MET A 585 14.73 -4.26 -26.59
C MET A 585 14.31 -3.78 -27.99
N GLN A 586 15.17 -3.93 -29.00
CA GLN A 586 14.98 -3.49 -30.39
C GLN A 586 14.64 -1.99 -30.53
N LYS A 587 15.25 -1.16 -29.69
CA LYS A 587 15.06 0.29 -29.65
C LYS A 587 16.39 1.06 -29.52
N PRO A 588 17.38 0.86 -30.43
CA PRO A 588 18.69 1.49 -30.31
C PRO A 588 18.62 3.02 -30.29
N GLY A 589 19.26 3.65 -29.30
CA GLY A 589 19.39 5.10 -29.19
C GLY A 589 18.10 5.86 -28.85
N THR A 590 17.00 5.16 -28.49
CA THR A 590 15.69 5.81 -28.25
C THR A 590 15.02 5.42 -26.93
N LEU A 591 15.54 4.42 -26.23
CA LEU A 591 14.92 3.88 -25.02
C LEU A 591 15.20 4.77 -23.81
N PHE A 592 16.42 5.31 -23.71
CA PHE A 592 16.83 6.21 -22.65
C PHE A 592 16.85 7.65 -23.16
N LYS A 593 16.24 8.56 -22.41
CA LYS A 593 16.33 10.00 -22.67
C LYS A 593 17.79 10.49 -22.57
N GLU A 594 18.53 9.91 -21.64
CA GLU A 594 19.94 10.14 -21.38
C GLU A 594 20.47 8.90 -20.66
N LYS A 595 21.61 8.36 -21.07
CA LYS A 595 22.32 7.30 -20.35
C LYS A 595 23.18 7.92 -19.27
N LYS A 596 23.14 7.38 -18.07
CA LYS A 596 23.94 7.84 -16.94
C LYS A 596 25.16 6.95 -16.71
N SER A 597 25.96 6.78 -17.77
CA SER A 597 27.21 6.01 -17.77
C SER A 597 28.42 6.80 -17.25
N GLU A 598 28.44 8.12 -17.42
CA GLU A 598 29.49 8.99 -16.90
C GLU A 598 29.51 9.01 -15.37
N ILE A 599 30.71 9.13 -14.79
CA ILE A 599 30.97 9.10 -13.35
C ILE A 599 31.70 10.38 -12.92
N ASP A 600 31.16 11.10 -11.90
CA ASP A 600 31.91 12.17 -11.26
C ASP A 600 32.93 11.61 -10.25
N PRO A 601 34.23 11.71 -10.51
CA PRO A 601 35.26 11.16 -9.62
C PRO A 601 35.30 11.83 -8.23
N LYS A 602 34.64 12.97 -8.05
CA LYS A 602 34.56 13.68 -6.76
C LYS A 602 33.47 13.10 -5.85
N GLN A 603 32.55 12.34 -6.43
CA GLN A 603 31.36 11.81 -5.76
C GLN A 603 31.44 10.29 -5.51
N LEU A 604 32.63 9.70 -5.64
CA LEU A 604 32.83 8.28 -5.47
C LEU A 604 33.03 7.85 -4.02
N TYR A 605 32.42 6.71 -3.70
CA TYR A 605 32.52 6.03 -2.41
C TYR A 605 32.82 4.53 -2.64
N ILE A 606 33.57 3.96 -1.69
CA ILE A 606 33.68 2.50 -1.54
C ILE A 606 32.87 2.11 -0.32
N VAL A 607 31.91 1.21 -0.55
CA VAL A 607 31.13 0.54 0.49
C VAL A 607 31.59 -0.93 0.54
N ALA A 608 31.87 -1.44 1.73
CA ALA A 608 32.21 -2.84 1.87
C ALA A 608 31.46 -3.44 3.06
N PHE A 609 31.00 -4.66 2.89
CA PHE A 609 30.24 -5.36 3.92
C PHE A 609 30.48 -6.86 3.91
N VAL A 610 30.40 -7.46 5.12
CA VAL A 610 30.46 -8.91 5.32
C VAL A 610 29.05 -9.45 5.43
N GLN A 611 28.69 -10.35 4.53
CA GLN A 611 27.37 -10.98 4.48
C GLN A 611 27.46 -12.50 4.66
N ASP A 612 26.49 -13.06 5.39
CA ASP A 612 26.25 -14.49 5.45
C ASP A 612 25.24 -14.90 4.37
N ASP A 613 25.71 -15.53 3.30
CA ASP A 613 24.84 -15.94 2.19
C ASP A 613 23.80 -17.00 2.57
N ALA A 614 24.00 -17.72 3.68
CA ALA A 614 23.02 -18.70 4.15
C ALA A 614 21.79 -18.04 4.82
N THR A 615 21.95 -16.83 5.36
CA THR A 615 20.90 -16.12 6.11
C THR A 615 20.60 -14.74 5.54
N HIS A 616 21.36 -14.28 4.56
CA HIS A 616 21.41 -12.94 4.01
C HIS A 616 21.86 -11.84 4.99
N ARG A 617 22.06 -12.15 6.27
CA ARG A 617 22.40 -11.17 7.31
C ARG A 617 23.72 -10.46 7.04
N ILE A 618 23.73 -9.14 7.17
CA ILE A 618 24.95 -8.33 7.19
C ILE A 618 25.55 -8.36 8.60
N LEU A 619 26.82 -8.75 8.69
CA LEU A 619 27.55 -8.86 9.94
C LEU A 619 28.23 -7.55 10.34
N GLU A 620 28.63 -6.77 9.35
CA GLU A 620 29.26 -5.45 9.47
C GLU A 620 29.30 -4.79 8.09
N SER A 621 29.22 -3.47 8.06
CA SER A 621 29.47 -2.68 6.84
C SER A 621 30.38 -1.47 7.13
N THR A 622 30.87 -0.83 6.09
CA THR A 622 31.65 0.41 6.23
C THR A 622 31.59 1.16 4.89
N ILE A 623 31.52 2.46 4.96
CA ILE A 623 31.52 3.36 3.81
C ILE A 623 32.61 4.42 3.95
N VAL A 624 33.38 4.64 2.89
CA VAL A 624 34.37 5.75 2.85
C VAL A 624 34.31 6.50 1.54
N LYS A 625 34.48 7.82 1.59
CA LYS A 625 34.69 8.63 0.38
C LYS A 625 36.05 8.35 -0.21
N VAL A 626 36.14 8.21 -1.55
CA VAL A 626 37.41 8.06 -2.24
C VAL A 626 38.18 9.40 -2.17
N LYS A 627 39.32 9.38 -1.49
CA LYS A 627 40.15 10.57 -1.29
C LYS A 627 41.00 10.88 -2.53
N ARG A 628 41.22 12.16 -2.84
CA ARG A 628 42.16 12.61 -3.86
C ARG A 628 43.62 12.48 -3.39
#